data_d97c1f2c4fcc2e03054f8f0fd3433d84
#
_entry.id   d97c1f2c4fcc2e03054f8f0fd3433d84
#
_cell.length_a   1.000
_cell.length_b   1.000
_cell.length_c   1.000
_cell.angle_alpha   90.00
_cell.angle_beta   90.00
_cell.angle_gamma   90.00
#
_symmetry.space_group_name_H-M   'P 1'
#
loop_
_entity.id
_entity.type
_entity.pdbx_description
1 polymer ?
#
loop_
_entity_poly.entity_id
_entity_poly.type
_entity_poly.pdbx_seq_one_letter_code
_entity_poly.pdbx_strand_id
1 'polypeptide(L)'
;MATTQAARAFLTSLVDYAGLFPPAKLPMATACENFARYLQGEHEWMLGRFVCPVSRLRELSQTAAALMPGTFATSGYREYSHSEPWVISAVMDGPLEQDLDTIERFCAHHAAEEHGLARVDCIEMKVADAAQVDAALDVIPTNVHPFFEVAVDQDVRGVIASMAGNQCAAKIRTGGIVAAAFPTAEQVAAFITACVAADVPFKATAGLHHAVRGEQNLTYEKDSARCTMFGFLNVFAAAAVARARGASEAEIAAILTETRGDRFRFSEQGMTVGGIEIDSAQVARVRETFALSFGSCSFDEPVQELQAAKIID
;
A
#
# COMPACT_ATOMS: atom_id res chain seq x y z
N MET A 1 7.97 -3.76 24.60
CA MET A 1 9.26 -3.06 24.30
C MET A 1 8.93 -1.90 23.41
N ALA A 2 9.56 -0.74 23.60
CA ALA A 2 9.28 0.41 22.73
C ALA A 2 9.62 0.09 21.27
N THR A 3 8.76 0.54 20.35
CA THR A 3 8.97 0.41 18.91
C THR A 3 10.28 1.13 18.53
N THR A 4 11.25 0.39 17.97
CA THR A 4 12.58 0.92 17.64
C THR A 4 12.53 1.93 16.48
N GLN A 5 13.57 2.78 16.36
CA GLN A 5 13.65 3.77 15.29
C GLN A 5 13.55 3.14 13.89
N ALA A 6 14.26 2.03 13.65
CA ALA A 6 14.18 1.36 12.35
C ALA A 6 12.81 0.73 12.08
N ALA A 7 12.15 0.15 13.10
CA ALA A 7 10.79 -0.37 12.94
C ALA A 7 9.82 0.77 12.64
N ARG A 8 9.92 1.90 13.35
CA ARG A 8 9.11 3.09 13.11
C ARG A 8 9.29 3.59 11.67
N ALA A 9 10.53 3.79 11.23
CA ALA A 9 10.85 4.22 9.87
C ALA A 9 10.33 3.22 8.81
N PHE A 10 10.46 1.91 9.06
CA PHE A 10 10.02 0.87 8.15
C PHE A 10 8.50 0.80 8.00
N LEU A 11 7.75 1.02 9.07
CA LEU A 11 6.30 0.79 9.12
C LEU A 11 5.46 2.06 8.96
N THR A 12 6.03 3.27 9.06
CA THR A 12 5.29 4.54 8.90
C THR A 12 4.56 4.59 7.56
N SER A 13 3.23 4.85 7.60
CA SER A 13 2.34 4.94 6.45
C SER A 13 2.47 3.78 5.47
N LEU A 14 2.78 2.57 5.99
CA LEU A 14 3.02 1.40 5.17
C LEU A 14 1.74 0.78 4.63
N VAL A 15 0.64 0.82 5.41
CA VAL A 15 -0.60 0.08 5.12
C VAL A 15 -1.67 1.01 4.57
N ASP A 16 -2.00 0.89 3.29
CA ASP A 16 -3.20 1.51 2.73
C ASP A 16 -4.41 0.59 3.00
N TYR A 17 -5.44 1.11 3.67
CA TYR A 17 -6.58 0.31 4.05
C TYR A 17 -7.56 0.10 2.90
N ALA A 18 -7.68 -1.14 2.47
CA ALA A 18 -8.47 -1.59 1.33
C ALA A 18 -9.67 -2.48 1.74
N GLY A 19 -10.37 -2.16 2.84
CA GLY A 19 -11.45 -2.97 3.40
C GLY A 19 -12.64 -3.22 2.45
N LEU A 20 -12.79 -2.40 1.41
CA LEU A 20 -13.80 -2.59 0.36
C LEU A 20 -13.48 -3.74 -0.60
N PHE A 21 -12.25 -4.25 -0.59
CA PHE A 21 -11.75 -5.24 -1.54
C PHE A 21 -11.67 -6.64 -0.92
N PRO A 22 -11.68 -7.69 -1.77
CA PRO A 22 -11.49 -9.06 -1.29
C PRO A 22 -10.13 -9.23 -0.57
N PRO A 23 -10.06 -10.17 0.39
CA PRO A 23 -11.12 -11.09 0.82
C PRO A 23 -12.16 -10.48 1.77
N ALA A 24 -11.93 -9.33 2.42
CA ALA A 24 -12.86 -8.74 3.38
C ALA A 24 -14.17 -8.25 2.73
N LYS A 25 -14.07 -7.51 1.63
CA LYS A 25 -15.20 -6.99 0.83
C LYS A 25 -16.31 -6.37 1.70
N LEU A 26 -15.92 -5.52 2.64
CA LEU A 26 -16.82 -4.90 3.60
C LEU A 26 -17.81 -3.92 2.93
N PRO A 27 -19.01 -3.74 3.50
CA PRO A 27 -19.87 -2.62 3.16
C PRO A 27 -19.16 -1.28 3.40
N MET A 28 -19.50 -0.24 2.63
CA MET A 28 -18.87 1.08 2.73
C MET A 28 -18.94 1.63 4.17
N ALA A 29 -20.09 1.56 4.82
CA ALA A 29 -20.25 2.06 6.19
C ALA A 29 -19.25 1.40 7.16
N THR A 30 -19.16 0.07 7.16
CA THR A 30 -18.23 -0.67 8.01
C THR A 30 -16.77 -0.33 7.69
N ALA A 31 -16.42 -0.20 6.40
CA ALA A 31 -15.05 0.17 6.01
C ALA A 31 -14.69 1.59 6.47
N CYS A 32 -15.62 2.55 6.36
CA CYS A 32 -15.43 3.92 6.83
C CYS A 32 -15.29 4.00 8.36
N GLU A 33 -16.15 3.30 9.09
CA GLU A 33 -16.08 3.22 10.56
C GLU A 33 -14.74 2.62 11.03
N ASN A 34 -14.28 1.56 10.37
CA ASN A 34 -12.98 0.97 10.65
C ASN A 34 -11.84 1.97 10.40
N PHE A 35 -11.85 2.66 9.26
CA PHE A 35 -10.80 3.62 8.92
C PHE A 35 -10.78 4.79 9.92
N ALA A 36 -11.95 5.34 10.29
CA ALA A 36 -12.05 6.37 11.31
C ALA A 36 -11.51 5.90 12.68
N ARG A 37 -11.81 4.65 13.06
CA ARG A 37 -11.28 4.04 14.28
C ARG A 37 -9.76 3.86 14.23
N TYR A 38 -9.22 3.45 13.08
CA TYR A 38 -7.77 3.27 12.91
C TYR A 38 -7.01 4.59 12.98
N LEU A 39 -7.54 5.68 12.43
CA LEU A 39 -6.97 7.01 12.53
C LEU A 39 -6.91 7.57 13.96
N GLN A 40 -7.69 6.99 14.89
CA GLN A 40 -7.71 7.36 16.32
C GLN A 40 -6.95 6.35 17.20
N GLY A 41 -6.42 5.29 16.58
CA GLY A 41 -5.74 4.22 17.29
C GLY A 41 -4.27 4.50 17.57
N GLU A 42 -3.68 3.74 18.48
CA GLU A 42 -2.26 3.84 18.88
C GLU A 42 -1.30 3.64 17.70
N HIS A 43 -1.72 2.87 16.68
CA HIS A 43 -0.90 2.54 15.51
C HIS A 43 -1.28 3.32 14.25
N GLU A 44 -2.00 4.46 14.37
CA GLU A 44 -2.43 5.32 13.26
C GLU A 44 -1.26 5.71 12.34
N TRP A 45 -0.08 5.84 12.91
CA TRP A 45 1.14 6.18 12.19
C TRP A 45 1.58 5.17 11.12
N MET A 46 1.09 3.91 11.20
CA MET A 46 1.30 2.88 10.19
C MET A 46 0.27 2.96 9.06
N LEU A 47 -0.85 3.64 9.31
CA LEU A 47 -1.95 3.75 8.36
C LEU A 47 -1.62 4.81 7.30
N GLY A 48 -1.83 4.42 6.04
CA GLY A 48 -1.73 5.31 4.89
C GLY A 48 -3.11 5.80 4.44
N ARG A 49 -3.50 5.40 3.23
CA ARG A 49 -4.71 5.86 2.55
C ARG A 49 -5.89 4.93 2.75
N PHE A 50 -7.09 5.48 2.59
CA PHE A 50 -8.29 4.67 2.35
C PHE A 50 -8.38 4.35 0.85
N VAL A 51 -8.42 3.07 0.47
CA VAL A 51 -8.46 2.65 -0.93
C VAL A 51 -9.92 2.50 -1.37
N CYS A 52 -10.33 3.26 -2.40
CA CYS A 52 -11.70 3.30 -2.88
C CYS A 52 -11.76 3.25 -4.42
N PRO A 53 -12.64 2.43 -5.03
CA PRO A 53 -12.93 2.54 -6.46
C PRO A 53 -13.53 3.91 -6.80
N VAL A 54 -13.16 4.49 -7.94
CA VAL A 54 -13.68 5.81 -8.36
C VAL A 54 -15.21 5.80 -8.48
N SER A 55 -15.78 4.73 -9.02
CA SER A 55 -17.24 4.56 -9.12
C SER A 55 -17.98 4.62 -7.78
N ARG A 56 -17.28 4.43 -6.65
CA ARG A 56 -17.83 4.43 -5.29
C ARG A 56 -17.50 5.70 -4.48
N LEU A 57 -16.83 6.70 -5.04
CA LEU A 57 -16.51 7.95 -4.34
C LEU A 57 -17.77 8.71 -3.88
N ARG A 58 -18.83 8.67 -4.67
CA ARG A 58 -20.13 9.25 -4.26
C ARG A 58 -20.73 8.54 -3.05
N GLU A 59 -20.68 7.21 -3.00
CA GLU A 59 -21.13 6.42 -1.86
C GLU A 59 -20.26 6.72 -0.62
N LEU A 60 -18.94 6.86 -0.80
CA LEU A 60 -18.01 7.28 0.25
C LEU A 60 -18.41 8.64 0.83
N SER A 61 -18.63 9.65 0.00
CA SER A 61 -19.11 10.98 0.45
C SER A 61 -20.37 10.89 1.30
N GLN A 62 -21.36 10.14 0.83
CA GLN A 62 -22.66 10.01 1.52
C GLN A 62 -22.56 9.27 2.86
N THR A 63 -21.60 8.33 2.96
CA THR A 63 -21.47 7.44 4.13
C THR A 63 -20.52 8.01 5.17
N ALA A 64 -19.42 8.62 4.75
CA ALA A 64 -18.31 8.97 5.63
C ALA A 64 -18.26 10.45 6.03
N ALA A 65 -19.10 11.33 5.50
CA ALA A 65 -19.03 12.77 5.78
C ALA A 65 -19.02 13.09 7.29
N ALA A 66 -19.83 12.39 8.08
CA ALA A 66 -19.88 12.55 9.53
C ALA A 66 -18.67 12.00 10.29
N LEU A 67 -17.85 11.15 9.64
CA LEU A 67 -16.64 10.56 10.20
C LEU A 67 -15.38 11.32 9.79
N MET A 68 -15.45 12.09 8.70
CA MET A 68 -14.33 12.89 8.19
C MET A 68 -14.11 14.13 9.07
N PRO A 69 -12.87 14.63 9.16
CA PRO A 69 -12.59 15.91 9.83
C PRO A 69 -13.38 17.05 9.21
N GLY A 70 -13.84 18.01 10.03
CA GLY A 70 -14.64 19.12 9.53
C GLY A 70 -15.29 19.94 10.65
N THR A 71 -16.40 20.61 10.34
CA THR A 71 -17.20 21.30 11.35
C THR A 71 -17.90 20.30 12.27
N PHE A 72 -18.26 20.73 13.48
CA PHE A 72 -19.05 19.91 14.43
C PHE A 72 -20.38 19.42 13.82
N ALA A 73 -20.94 20.19 12.88
CA ALA A 73 -22.16 19.82 12.19
C ALA A 73 -22.00 18.61 11.25
N THR A 74 -20.81 18.40 10.71
CA THR A 74 -20.51 17.28 9.79
C THR A 74 -19.83 16.12 10.49
N SER A 75 -19.12 16.36 11.59
CA SER A 75 -18.38 15.34 12.31
C SER A 75 -18.57 15.43 13.81
N GLY A 76 -19.25 14.46 14.42
CA GLY A 76 -19.27 14.28 15.87
C GLY A 76 -17.92 13.92 16.47
N TYR A 77 -16.92 13.63 15.66
CA TYR A 77 -15.55 13.28 16.03
C TYR A 77 -14.60 14.50 16.01
N ARG A 78 -15.08 15.71 15.79
CA ARG A 78 -14.25 16.90 15.69
C ARG A 78 -13.28 17.09 16.86
N GLU A 79 -13.68 16.74 18.07
CA GLU A 79 -12.86 16.82 19.26
C GLU A 79 -11.68 15.83 19.26
N TYR A 80 -11.81 14.76 18.45
CA TYR A 80 -10.83 13.68 18.31
C TYR A 80 -10.15 13.68 16.96
N SER A 81 -10.63 14.51 16.00
CA SER A 81 -10.12 14.47 14.64
C SER A 81 -8.76 15.17 14.58
N HIS A 82 -7.82 14.50 13.95
CA HIS A 82 -6.75 15.19 13.27
C HIS A 82 -7.38 16.23 12.34
N SER A 83 -6.81 17.43 12.29
CA SER A 83 -7.25 18.49 11.37
C SER A 83 -6.97 18.15 9.89
N GLU A 84 -6.23 17.07 9.65
CA GLU A 84 -5.83 16.65 8.32
C GLU A 84 -6.96 15.90 7.60
N PRO A 85 -7.22 16.21 6.33
CA PRO A 85 -8.21 15.51 5.51
C PRO A 85 -7.96 14.01 5.43
N TRP A 86 -9.02 13.21 5.28
CA TRP A 86 -8.84 11.82 4.87
C TRP A 86 -8.14 11.76 3.52
N VAL A 87 -7.12 10.91 3.41
CA VAL A 87 -6.37 10.72 2.18
C VAL A 87 -6.84 9.44 1.50
N ILE A 88 -7.24 9.57 0.23
CA ILE A 88 -7.85 8.49 -0.54
C ILE A 88 -6.91 8.08 -1.68
N SER A 89 -6.67 6.76 -1.81
CA SER A 89 -6.12 6.16 -3.02
C SER A 89 -7.27 5.70 -3.91
N ALA A 90 -7.48 6.35 -5.04
CA ALA A 90 -8.59 6.05 -5.92
C ALA A 90 -8.21 4.99 -6.95
N VAL A 91 -8.91 3.84 -6.94
CA VAL A 91 -8.72 2.79 -7.96
C VAL A 91 -9.58 3.11 -9.16
N MET A 92 -8.93 3.34 -10.32
CA MET A 92 -9.60 3.62 -11.57
C MET A 92 -10.36 2.38 -12.04
N ASP A 93 -11.66 2.52 -12.28
CA ASP A 93 -12.56 1.44 -12.69
C ASP A 93 -13.52 1.81 -13.84
N GLY A 94 -13.32 3.00 -14.41
CA GLY A 94 -13.99 3.52 -15.60
C GLY A 94 -13.01 4.07 -16.64
N PRO A 95 -13.49 4.79 -17.66
CA PRO A 95 -12.64 5.53 -18.59
C PRO A 95 -11.85 6.62 -17.87
N LEU A 96 -10.54 6.75 -18.17
CA LEU A 96 -9.60 7.59 -17.44
C LEU A 96 -10.10 9.04 -17.25
N GLU A 97 -10.52 9.70 -18.31
CA GLU A 97 -10.99 11.09 -18.24
C GLU A 97 -12.25 11.25 -17.38
N GLN A 98 -13.19 10.30 -17.45
CA GLN A 98 -14.42 10.34 -16.65
C GLN A 98 -14.14 10.09 -15.16
N ASP A 99 -13.20 9.21 -14.87
CA ASP A 99 -12.74 8.94 -13.52
C ASP A 99 -12.01 10.15 -12.94
N LEU A 100 -11.15 10.81 -13.72
CA LEU A 100 -10.48 12.06 -13.32
C LEU A 100 -11.47 13.18 -13.02
N ASP A 101 -12.50 13.38 -13.86
CA ASP A 101 -13.59 14.33 -13.61
C ASP A 101 -14.36 14.00 -12.31
N THR A 102 -14.53 12.73 -12.01
CA THR A 102 -15.20 12.28 -10.77
C THR A 102 -14.35 12.56 -9.56
N ILE A 103 -13.05 12.33 -9.65
CA ILE A 103 -12.05 12.64 -8.60
C ILE A 103 -12.01 14.15 -8.34
N GLU A 104 -11.95 14.97 -9.40
CA GLU A 104 -11.93 16.43 -9.26
C GLU A 104 -13.17 16.94 -8.52
N ARG A 105 -14.37 16.47 -8.91
CA ARG A 105 -15.62 16.82 -8.22
C ARG A 105 -15.65 16.37 -6.76
N PHE A 106 -15.12 15.18 -6.47
CA PHE A 106 -15.00 14.69 -5.11
C PHE A 106 -14.07 15.59 -4.28
N CYS A 107 -12.89 15.90 -4.80
CA CYS A 107 -11.92 16.76 -4.10
C CYS A 107 -12.46 18.19 -3.90
N ALA A 108 -13.11 18.77 -4.90
CA ALA A 108 -13.74 20.10 -4.79
C ALA A 108 -14.87 20.13 -3.73
N HIS A 109 -15.68 19.08 -3.65
CA HIS A 109 -16.73 18.94 -2.63
C HIS A 109 -16.14 18.85 -1.21
N HIS A 110 -15.15 18.00 -1.02
CA HIS A 110 -14.54 17.72 0.27
C HIS A 110 -13.39 18.68 0.67
N ALA A 111 -13.18 19.75 -0.10
CA ALA A 111 -12.31 20.85 0.29
C ALA A 111 -12.95 21.76 1.36
N ALA A 112 -14.27 21.69 1.53
CA ALA A 112 -15.02 22.48 2.50
C ALA A 112 -15.33 21.64 3.75
N GLU A 113 -15.04 22.22 4.94
CA GLU A 113 -15.25 21.55 6.23
C GLU A 113 -16.68 21.03 6.44
N GLU A 114 -17.67 21.75 5.93
CA GLU A 114 -19.09 21.41 6.07
C GLU A 114 -19.47 20.08 5.38
N HIS A 115 -18.61 19.57 4.49
CA HIS A 115 -18.81 18.31 3.80
C HIS A 115 -17.93 17.18 4.34
N GLY A 116 -17.09 17.48 5.35
CA GLY A 116 -16.05 16.60 5.83
C GLY A 116 -14.82 16.60 4.91
N LEU A 117 -13.64 16.79 5.49
CA LEU A 117 -12.40 16.98 4.74
C LEU A 117 -11.84 15.66 4.21
N ALA A 118 -11.70 15.57 2.89
CA ALA A 118 -11.05 14.45 2.23
C ALA A 118 -10.42 14.89 0.90
N ARG A 119 -9.39 14.17 0.46
CA ARG A 119 -8.76 14.39 -0.84
C ARG A 119 -8.28 13.08 -1.44
N VAL A 120 -8.30 13.00 -2.76
CA VAL A 120 -7.56 11.99 -3.52
C VAL A 120 -6.18 12.57 -3.83
N ASP A 121 -5.12 11.92 -3.36
CA ASP A 121 -3.74 12.32 -3.65
C ASP A 121 -3.04 11.35 -4.61
N CYS A 122 -3.60 10.17 -4.81
CA CYS A 122 -3.08 9.20 -5.77
C CYS A 122 -4.20 8.38 -6.43
N ILE A 123 -3.88 7.86 -7.60
CA ILE A 123 -4.73 6.93 -8.34
C ILE A 123 -3.99 5.63 -8.60
N GLU A 124 -4.74 4.55 -8.75
CA GLU A 124 -4.22 3.24 -9.09
C GLU A 124 -4.90 2.74 -10.36
N MET A 125 -4.13 2.46 -11.40
CA MET A 125 -4.67 1.96 -12.66
C MET A 125 -3.79 0.87 -13.26
N LYS A 126 -4.40 -0.06 -13.99
CA LYS A 126 -3.68 -1.09 -14.74
C LYS A 126 -3.15 -0.51 -16.04
N VAL A 127 -1.97 -0.94 -16.44
CA VAL A 127 -1.38 -0.65 -17.73
C VAL A 127 -0.85 -1.93 -18.38
N ALA A 128 -1.00 -2.05 -19.69
CA ALA A 128 -0.49 -3.18 -20.44
C ALA A 128 0.91 -2.95 -20.99
N ASP A 129 1.25 -1.70 -21.32
CA ASP A 129 2.49 -1.35 -22.00
C ASP A 129 2.92 0.12 -21.73
N ALA A 130 4.09 0.48 -22.26
CA ALA A 130 4.68 1.81 -22.12
C ALA A 130 3.81 2.90 -22.78
N ALA A 131 3.14 2.61 -23.89
CA ALA A 131 2.32 3.60 -24.58
C ALA A 131 1.10 4.01 -23.75
N GLN A 132 0.54 3.07 -22.95
CA GLN A 132 -0.53 3.39 -22.02
C GLN A 132 -0.04 4.23 -20.83
N VAL A 133 1.19 4.01 -20.36
CA VAL A 133 1.82 4.87 -19.33
C VAL A 133 1.96 6.30 -19.87
N ASP A 134 2.55 6.46 -21.06
CA ASP A 134 2.75 7.78 -21.67
C ASP A 134 1.42 8.50 -21.90
N ALA A 135 0.44 7.83 -22.49
CA ALA A 135 -0.88 8.40 -22.73
C ALA A 135 -1.63 8.80 -21.42
N ALA A 136 -1.44 8.03 -20.35
CA ALA A 136 -2.04 8.36 -19.06
C ALA A 136 -1.35 9.59 -18.43
N LEU A 137 -0.01 9.67 -18.51
CA LEU A 137 0.75 10.80 -17.98
C LEU A 137 0.45 12.11 -18.67
N ASP A 138 0.06 12.08 -19.95
CA ASP A 138 -0.33 13.28 -20.71
C ASP A 138 -1.61 13.94 -20.17
N VAL A 139 -2.50 13.19 -19.51
CA VAL A 139 -3.82 13.68 -19.06
C VAL A 139 -3.99 13.72 -17.55
N ILE A 140 -3.20 12.95 -16.76
CA ILE A 140 -3.28 12.94 -15.31
C ILE A 140 -2.74 14.27 -14.74
N PRO A 141 -3.51 14.98 -13.90
CA PRO A 141 -3.04 16.21 -13.27
C PRO A 141 -1.81 15.99 -12.39
N THR A 142 -0.86 16.93 -12.39
CA THR A 142 0.42 16.82 -11.66
C THR A 142 0.29 16.77 -10.13
N ASN A 143 -0.87 17.15 -9.58
CA ASN A 143 -1.17 17.05 -8.15
C ASN A 143 -1.74 15.69 -7.72
N VAL A 144 -1.89 14.75 -8.65
CA VAL A 144 -2.35 13.37 -8.41
C VAL A 144 -1.23 12.41 -8.79
N HIS A 145 -0.80 11.57 -7.83
CA HIS A 145 0.30 10.63 -8.06
C HIS A 145 -0.25 9.29 -8.61
N PRO A 146 0.05 8.92 -9.87
CA PRO A 146 -0.42 7.65 -10.42
C PRO A 146 0.47 6.47 -10.00
N PHE A 147 -0.19 5.37 -9.61
CA PHE A 147 0.40 4.05 -9.45
C PHE A 147 -0.04 3.17 -10.63
N PHE A 148 0.89 2.78 -11.47
CA PHE A 148 0.64 1.93 -12.63
C PHE A 148 0.83 0.44 -12.30
N GLU A 149 -0.28 -0.31 -12.22
CA GLU A 149 -0.25 -1.75 -11.95
C GLU A 149 0.19 -2.51 -13.20
N VAL A 150 1.35 -3.17 -13.10
CA VAL A 150 1.95 -3.95 -14.17
C VAL A 150 1.73 -5.45 -13.96
N ALA A 151 1.54 -6.19 -15.05
CA ALA A 151 1.47 -7.64 -15.04
C ALA A 151 2.88 -8.23 -14.95
N VAL A 152 3.14 -9.06 -13.92
CA VAL A 152 4.47 -9.64 -13.65
C VAL A 152 4.67 -11.04 -14.23
N ASP A 153 3.72 -11.55 -14.94
CA ASP A 153 3.82 -12.79 -15.74
C ASP A 153 4.51 -12.57 -17.09
N GLN A 154 4.89 -11.31 -17.38
CA GLN A 154 5.60 -10.87 -18.58
C GLN A 154 6.88 -10.11 -18.19
N ASP A 155 7.68 -9.72 -19.19
CA ASP A 155 8.84 -8.84 -18.96
C ASP A 155 8.39 -7.41 -18.61
N VAL A 156 8.59 -7.02 -17.36
CA VAL A 156 8.16 -5.71 -16.83
C VAL A 156 9.11 -4.56 -17.14
N ARG A 157 10.36 -4.86 -17.60
CA ARG A 157 11.43 -3.85 -17.72
C ARG A 157 11.07 -2.69 -18.62
N GLY A 158 10.44 -2.98 -19.76
CA GLY A 158 10.06 -1.94 -20.72
C GLY A 158 8.99 -0.99 -20.17
N VAL A 159 7.97 -1.54 -19.52
CA VAL A 159 6.88 -0.74 -18.91
C VAL A 159 7.41 0.06 -17.71
N ILE A 160 8.24 -0.54 -16.85
CA ILE A 160 8.82 0.19 -15.71
C ILE A 160 9.77 1.29 -16.20
N ALA A 161 10.56 1.03 -17.25
CA ALA A 161 11.47 2.04 -17.81
C ALA A 161 10.74 3.28 -18.36
N SER A 162 9.52 3.15 -18.89
CA SER A 162 8.72 4.30 -19.34
C SER A 162 8.25 5.21 -18.20
N MET A 163 8.24 4.72 -16.96
CA MET A 163 7.90 5.50 -15.76
C MET A 163 9.09 6.33 -15.25
N ALA A 164 10.33 6.00 -15.68
CA ALA A 164 11.54 6.62 -15.17
C ALA A 164 11.57 8.15 -15.41
N GLY A 165 11.90 8.91 -14.36
CA GLY A 165 11.96 10.37 -14.43
C GLY A 165 10.59 11.08 -14.40
N ASN A 166 9.49 10.35 -14.37
CA ASN A 166 8.14 10.89 -14.25
C ASN A 166 7.66 10.88 -12.79
N GLN A 167 6.67 11.73 -12.48
CA GLN A 167 6.05 11.76 -11.14
C GLN A 167 5.00 10.65 -11.01
N CYS A 168 5.42 9.39 -11.10
CA CYS A 168 4.59 8.22 -11.00
C CYS A 168 5.32 7.08 -10.31
N ALA A 169 4.61 6.00 -10.01
CA ALA A 169 5.17 4.80 -9.40
C ALA A 169 4.59 3.54 -10.04
N ALA A 170 5.33 2.45 -9.96
CA ALA A 170 4.85 1.14 -10.34
C ALA A 170 3.95 0.54 -9.24
N LYS A 171 3.06 -0.37 -9.61
CA LYS A 171 2.27 -1.15 -8.66
C LYS A 171 2.36 -2.62 -9.03
N ILE A 172 2.62 -3.46 -8.03
CA ILE A 172 2.64 -4.91 -8.19
C ILE A 172 1.50 -5.57 -7.42
N ARG A 173 0.84 -6.53 -8.07
CA ARG A 173 -0.08 -7.44 -7.38
C ARG A 173 0.69 -8.65 -6.87
N THR A 174 0.63 -8.88 -5.55
CA THR A 174 1.36 -9.97 -4.87
C THR A 174 0.45 -11.13 -4.46
N GLY A 175 -0.83 -11.08 -4.83
CA GLY A 175 -1.78 -12.16 -4.52
C GLY A 175 -3.21 -11.87 -4.92
N GLY A 176 -4.13 -12.63 -4.36
CA GLY A 176 -5.57 -12.54 -4.59
C GLY A 176 -6.34 -13.62 -3.84
N ILE A 177 -7.56 -13.92 -4.30
CA ILE A 177 -8.45 -14.92 -3.67
C ILE A 177 -8.36 -16.33 -4.32
N VAL A 178 -7.42 -16.50 -5.24
CA VAL A 178 -7.12 -17.80 -5.90
C VAL A 178 -5.61 -17.98 -5.95
N ALA A 179 -5.14 -19.23 -5.81
CA ALA A 179 -3.71 -19.53 -5.76
C ALA A 179 -2.93 -19.05 -7.00
N ALA A 180 -3.55 -19.12 -8.17
CA ALA A 180 -2.94 -18.67 -9.43
C ALA A 180 -2.71 -17.13 -9.51
N ALA A 181 -3.27 -16.35 -8.59
CA ALA A 181 -3.05 -14.90 -8.52
C ALA A 181 -1.76 -14.50 -7.80
N PHE A 182 -1.05 -15.46 -7.21
CA PHE A 182 0.20 -15.20 -6.50
C PHE A 182 1.39 -15.35 -7.46
N PRO A 183 2.19 -14.29 -7.64
CA PRO A 183 3.40 -14.39 -8.45
C PRO A 183 4.45 -15.27 -7.75
N THR A 184 5.43 -15.74 -8.51
CA THR A 184 6.58 -16.43 -7.94
C THR A 184 7.54 -15.42 -7.28
N ALA A 185 8.44 -15.92 -6.41
CA ALA A 185 9.45 -15.06 -5.78
C ALA A 185 10.39 -14.44 -6.82
N GLU A 186 10.69 -15.17 -7.90
CA GLU A 186 11.51 -14.71 -9.02
C GLU A 186 10.83 -13.57 -9.79
N GLN A 187 9.51 -13.66 -10.02
CA GLN A 187 8.74 -12.57 -10.65
C GLN A 187 8.73 -11.30 -9.80
N VAL A 188 8.55 -11.44 -8.47
CA VAL A 188 8.61 -10.27 -7.56
C VAL A 188 10.04 -9.72 -7.48
N ALA A 189 11.06 -10.57 -7.47
CA ALA A 189 12.46 -10.15 -7.47
C ALA A 189 12.82 -9.39 -8.76
N ALA A 190 12.42 -9.90 -9.92
CA ALA A 190 12.61 -9.24 -11.21
C ALA A 190 11.92 -7.87 -11.27
N PHE A 191 10.68 -7.76 -10.73
CA PHE A 191 9.97 -6.49 -10.60
C PHE A 191 10.75 -5.50 -9.72
N ILE A 192 11.18 -5.90 -8.53
CA ILE A 192 11.95 -5.03 -7.61
C ILE A 192 13.25 -4.59 -8.29
N THR A 193 13.96 -5.50 -8.94
CA THR A 193 15.22 -5.19 -9.67
C THR A 193 14.99 -4.20 -10.79
N ALA A 194 13.91 -4.36 -11.58
CA ALA A 194 13.56 -3.41 -12.64
C ALA A 194 13.24 -2.01 -12.06
N CYS A 195 12.49 -1.94 -10.95
CA CYS A 195 12.20 -0.69 -10.25
C CYS A 195 13.48 -0.01 -9.73
N VAL A 196 14.43 -0.76 -9.16
CA VAL A 196 15.73 -0.25 -8.70
C VAL A 196 16.52 0.31 -9.89
N ALA A 197 16.60 -0.45 -10.98
CA ALA A 197 17.38 -0.08 -12.16
C ALA A 197 16.85 1.18 -12.85
N ALA A 198 15.53 1.38 -12.86
CA ALA A 198 14.87 2.52 -13.47
C ALA A 198 14.68 3.72 -12.52
N ASP A 199 15.04 3.59 -11.23
CA ASP A 199 14.77 4.57 -10.17
C ASP A 199 13.26 4.89 -10.06
N VAL A 200 12.40 3.89 -10.21
CA VAL A 200 10.94 4.01 -10.14
C VAL A 200 10.44 3.50 -8.79
N PRO A 201 9.77 4.32 -7.98
CA PRO A 201 9.14 3.87 -6.74
C PRO A 201 7.99 2.91 -7.01
N PHE A 202 7.58 2.15 -5.98
CA PHE A 202 6.47 1.22 -6.14
C PHE A 202 5.61 1.07 -4.88
N LYS A 203 4.39 0.55 -5.08
CA LYS A 203 3.54 -0.02 -4.04
C LYS A 203 3.16 -1.46 -4.39
N ALA A 204 2.79 -2.22 -3.36
CA ALA A 204 2.26 -3.57 -3.53
C ALA A 204 0.74 -3.62 -3.24
N THR A 205 0.05 -4.63 -3.75
CA THR A 205 -1.37 -4.83 -3.46
C THR A 205 -1.74 -6.30 -3.45
N ALA A 206 -2.76 -6.64 -2.68
CA ALA A 206 -3.35 -7.96 -2.52
C ALA A 206 -2.40 -9.04 -1.95
N GLY A 207 -2.93 -9.90 -1.09
CA GLY A 207 -2.20 -11.04 -0.54
C GLY A 207 -1.11 -10.71 0.50
N LEU A 208 -1.01 -9.45 0.97
CA LEU A 208 -0.03 -9.01 1.97
C LEU A 208 -0.73 -8.72 3.32
N HIS A 209 -1.48 -9.69 3.84
CA HIS A 209 -2.14 -9.54 5.15
C HIS A 209 -1.22 -9.93 6.31
N HIS A 210 -0.25 -10.79 6.04
CA HIS A 210 0.64 -11.40 7.02
C HIS A 210 2.01 -10.73 7.03
N ALA A 211 2.65 -10.70 8.21
CA ALA A 211 3.96 -10.09 8.37
C ALA A 211 5.05 -10.89 7.63
N VAL A 212 5.02 -12.21 7.73
CA VAL A 212 6.05 -13.10 7.18
C VAL A 212 5.41 -14.15 6.27
N ARG A 213 6.15 -14.55 5.23
CA ARG A 213 5.74 -15.60 4.29
C ARG A 213 5.30 -16.87 5.00
N GLY A 214 4.18 -17.41 4.60
CA GLY A 214 3.65 -18.64 5.17
C GLY A 214 2.50 -19.22 4.38
N GLU A 215 2.05 -20.40 4.78
CA GLU A 215 0.87 -21.05 4.23
C GLU A 215 -0.39 -20.52 4.94
N GLN A 216 -1.25 -19.82 4.22
CA GLN A 216 -2.39 -19.09 4.73
C GLN A 216 -3.68 -19.42 3.98
N ASN A 217 -4.83 -19.11 4.58
CA ASN A 217 -6.13 -19.23 3.93
C ASN A 217 -6.30 -18.09 2.90
N LEU A 218 -6.84 -18.41 1.72
CA LEU A 218 -7.10 -17.44 0.65
C LEU A 218 -8.23 -16.46 0.98
N THR A 219 -9.18 -16.86 1.82
CA THR A 219 -10.33 -16.06 2.25
C THR A 219 -10.64 -16.31 3.73
N TYR A 220 -11.54 -15.51 4.30
CA TYR A 220 -12.02 -15.69 5.68
C TYR A 220 -13.06 -16.82 5.85
N GLU A 221 -13.38 -17.54 4.79
CA GLU A 221 -14.30 -18.66 4.86
C GLU A 221 -13.68 -19.85 5.60
N LYS A 222 -14.51 -20.60 6.35
CA LYS A 222 -14.04 -21.71 7.19
C LYS A 222 -13.29 -22.80 6.43
N ASP A 223 -13.74 -23.08 5.20
CA ASP A 223 -13.18 -24.12 4.31
C ASP A 223 -12.37 -23.51 3.17
N SER A 224 -11.76 -22.34 3.39
CA SER A 224 -10.94 -21.67 2.41
C SER A 224 -9.76 -22.52 1.97
N ALA A 225 -9.51 -22.57 0.67
CA ALA A 225 -8.27 -23.13 0.16
C ALA A 225 -7.06 -22.37 0.73
N ARG A 226 -5.94 -23.06 0.83
CA ARG A 226 -4.68 -22.47 1.36
C ARG A 226 -3.65 -22.34 0.26
N CYS A 227 -2.81 -21.34 0.38
CA CYS A 227 -1.60 -21.22 -0.44
C CYS A 227 -0.49 -20.50 0.34
N THR A 228 0.72 -20.59 -0.18
CA THR A 228 1.85 -19.82 0.35
C THR A 228 1.73 -18.37 -0.10
N MET A 229 1.58 -17.45 0.86
CA MET A 229 1.50 -16.01 0.64
C MET A 229 2.81 -15.33 1.00
N PHE A 230 3.15 -14.23 0.34
CA PHE A 230 4.23 -13.35 0.79
C PHE A 230 3.84 -12.64 2.07
N GLY A 231 4.83 -12.35 2.91
CA GLY A 231 4.69 -11.41 4.00
C GLY A 231 5.07 -9.99 3.57
N PHE A 232 4.44 -8.98 4.16
CA PHE A 232 4.83 -7.60 3.85
C PHE A 232 6.26 -7.28 4.33
N LEU A 233 6.75 -7.90 5.42
CA LEU A 233 8.14 -7.78 5.83
C LEU A 233 9.08 -8.35 4.76
N ASN A 234 8.72 -9.48 4.13
CA ASN A 234 9.53 -10.05 3.05
C ASN A 234 9.66 -9.09 1.87
N VAL A 235 8.55 -8.55 1.37
CA VAL A 235 8.52 -7.70 0.17
C VAL A 235 9.27 -6.39 0.42
N PHE A 236 8.97 -5.71 1.53
CA PHE A 236 9.55 -4.39 1.81
C PHE A 236 10.99 -4.47 2.31
N ALA A 237 11.38 -5.53 3.04
CA ALA A 237 12.78 -5.76 3.39
C ALA A 237 13.62 -6.15 2.16
N ALA A 238 13.10 -6.98 1.26
CA ALA A 238 13.75 -7.30 -0.01
C ALA A 238 14.00 -6.03 -0.85
N ALA A 239 12.99 -5.16 -0.96
CA ALA A 239 13.12 -3.87 -1.63
C ALA A 239 14.16 -2.95 -0.97
N ALA A 240 14.18 -2.91 0.37
CA ALA A 240 15.14 -2.11 1.12
C ALA A 240 16.58 -2.61 0.91
N VAL A 241 16.81 -3.92 0.93
CA VAL A 241 18.12 -4.52 0.64
C VAL A 241 18.52 -4.26 -0.81
N ALA A 242 17.60 -4.46 -1.77
CA ALA A 242 17.86 -4.22 -3.18
C ALA A 242 18.32 -2.77 -3.42
N ARG A 243 17.57 -1.81 -2.87
CA ARG A 243 17.83 -0.38 -3.08
C ARG A 243 19.07 0.13 -2.33
N ALA A 244 19.28 -0.31 -1.08
CA ALA A 244 20.35 0.20 -0.22
C ALA A 244 21.69 -0.52 -0.44
N ARG A 245 21.67 -1.78 -0.90
CA ARG A 245 22.89 -2.63 -1.02
C ARG A 245 23.16 -3.12 -2.43
N GLY A 246 22.27 -2.88 -3.39
CA GLY A 246 22.42 -3.39 -4.75
C GLY A 246 22.35 -4.92 -4.83
N ALA A 247 21.46 -5.54 -4.03
CA ALA A 247 21.32 -6.98 -3.99
C ALA A 247 20.94 -7.56 -5.35
N SER A 248 21.45 -8.73 -5.66
CA SER A 248 21.09 -9.52 -6.84
C SER A 248 19.66 -10.06 -6.75
N GLU A 249 19.06 -10.42 -7.89
CA GLU A 249 17.74 -11.06 -7.91
C GLU A 249 17.67 -12.32 -7.05
N ALA A 250 18.76 -13.11 -6.98
CA ALA A 250 18.82 -14.30 -6.14
C ALA A 250 18.77 -13.97 -4.65
N GLU A 251 19.46 -12.91 -4.20
CA GLU A 251 19.41 -12.44 -2.81
C GLU A 251 18.02 -11.85 -2.47
N ILE A 252 17.42 -11.10 -3.40
CA ILE A 252 16.05 -10.59 -3.27
C ILE A 252 15.07 -11.76 -3.13
N ALA A 253 15.15 -12.77 -4.01
CA ALA A 253 14.29 -13.96 -3.97
C ALA A 253 14.46 -14.76 -2.66
N ALA A 254 15.69 -14.84 -2.13
CA ALA A 254 15.96 -15.49 -0.84
C ALA A 254 15.23 -14.78 0.32
N ILE A 255 15.21 -13.44 0.34
CA ILE A 255 14.45 -12.66 1.35
C ILE A 255 12.94 -12.84 1.15
N LEU A 256 12.46 -12.82 -0.09
CA LEU A 256 11.05 -13.03 -0.42
C LEU A 256 10.54 -14.42 0.01
N THR A 257 11.41 -15.41 0.05
CA THR A 257 11.08 -16.80 0.44
C THR A 257 11.37 -17.14 1.90
N GLU A 258 11.92 -16.22 2.69
CA GLU A 258 12.17 -16.42 4.13
C GLU A 258 10.84 -16.62 4.89
N THR A 259 10.76 -17.66 5.71
CA THR A 259 9.56 -18.02 6.49
C THR A 259 9.73 -17.79 7.99
N ARG A 260 10.91 -17.42 8.43
CA ARG A 260 11.25 -17.26 9.85
C ARG A 260 11.17 -15.80 10.25
N GLY A 261 10.23 -15.44 11.12
CA GLY A 261 10.06 -14.08 11.62
C GLY A 261 11.28 -13.53 12.37
N ASP A 262 12.05 -14.41 13.06
CA ASP A 262 13.26 -14.03 13.80
C ASP A 262 14.44 -13.60 12.89
N ARG A 263 14.30 -13.75 11.58
CA ARG A 263 15.25 -13.24 10.58
C ARG A 263 15.05 -11.77 10.23
N PHE A 264 13.92 -11.18 10.59
CA PHE A 264 13.62 -9.76 10.44
C PHE A 264 13.79 -9.07 11.79
N ARG A 265 14.88 -8.37 11.98
CA ARG A 265 15.23 -7.73 13.25
C ARG A 265 15.32 -6.23 13.08
N PHE A 266 14.74 -5.52 14.03
CA PHE A 266 14.76 -4.05 14.06
C PHE A 266 15.41 -3.57 15.37
N SER A 267 16.25 -2.55 15.26
CA SER A 267 16.94 -1.91 16.38
C SER A 267 16.93 -0.39 16.23
N GLU A 268 17.50 0.33 17.16
CA GLU A 268 17.69 1.79 17.03
C GLU A 268 18.64 2.13 15.88
N GLN A 269 19.58 1.25 15.57
CA GLN A 269 20.62 1.48 14.56
C GLN A 269 20.17 1.11 13.15
N GLY A 270 19.25 0.14 13.00
CA GLY A 270 18.85 -0.31 11.68
C GLY A 270 18.04 -1.59 11.69
N MET A 271 17.86 -2.13 10.48
CA MET A 271 17.19 -3.40 10.21
C MET A 271 18.21 -4.44 9.76
N THR A 272 18.05 -5.68 10.24
CA THR A 272 18.79 -6.85 9.75
C THR A 272 17.81 -7.86 9.16
N VAL A 273 18.06 -8.32 7.94
CA VAL A 273 17.30 -9.39 7.30
C VAL A 273 18.26 -10.37 6.62
N GLY A 274 18.08 -11.67 6.91
CA GLY A 274 18.95 -12.71 6.32
C GLY A 274 20.44 -12.55 6.63
N GLY A 275 20.83 -11.71 7.61
CA GLY A 275 22.21 -11.36 7.93
C GLY A 275 22.74 -10.12 7.21
N ILE A 276 21.92 -9.46 6.38
CA ILE A 276 22.23 -8.19 5.72
C ILE A 276 21.71 -7.05 6.61
N GLU A 277 22.59 -6.09 6.90
CA GLU A 277 22.26 -4.92 7.74
C GLU A 277 22.04 -3.69 6.89
N ILE A 278 21.01 -2.91 7.24
CA ILE A 278 20.67 -1.60 6.65
C ILE A 278 20.46 -0.64 7.82
N ASP A 279 21.11 0.51 7.82
CA ASP A 279 20.94 1.50 8.88
C ASP A 279 19.56 2.20 8.83
N SER A 280 19.15 2.81 9.96
CA SER A 280 17.82 3.44 10.10
C SER A 280 17.57 4.55 9.07
N ALA A 281 18.59 5.30 8.69
CA ALA A 281 18.47 6.37 7.69
C ALA A 281 18.25 5.81 6.29
N GLN A 282 18.93 4.70 5.94
CA GLN A 282 18.70 3.98 4.69
C GLN A 282 17.29 3.39 4.65
N VAL A 283 16.82 2.79 5.76
CA VAL A 283 15.45 2.27 5.86
C VAL A 283 14.43 3.40 5.62
N ALA A 284 14.57 4.51 6.33
CA ALA A 284 13.68 5.67 6.17
C ALA A 284 13.67 6.15 4.71
N ARG A 285 14.84 6.37 4.11
CA ARG A 285 14.95 6.85 2.73
C ARG A 285 14.29 5.89 1.73
N VAL A 286 14.49 4.58 1.87
CA VAL A 286 13.86 3.59 0.97
C VAL A 286 12.33 3.63 1.10
N ARG A 287 11.81 3.77 2.34
CA ARG A 287 10.39 3.85 2.59
C ARG A 287 9.77 5.14 2.05
N GLU A 288 10.46 6.25 2.14
CA GLU A 288 9.99 7.56 1.68
C GLU A 288 10.03 7.70 0.16
N THR A 289 11.00 7.07 -0.51
CA THR A 289 11.31 7.38 -1.91
C THR A 289 11.24 6.20 -2.88
N PHE A 290 11.03 4.97 -2.40
CA PHE A 290 11.12 3.80 -3.27
C PHE A 290 10.04 2.75 -2.99
N ALA A 291 10.03 2.11 -1.82
CA ALA A 291 9.05 1.09 -1.46
C ALA A 291 7.95 1.72 -0.60
N LEU A 292 6.87 2.24 -1.22
CA LEU A 292 6.00 3.25 -0.61
C LEU A 292 4.93 2.68 0.33
N SER A 293 4.09 1.76 -0.11
CA SER A 293 3.00 1.20 0.70
C SER A 293 2.47 -0.11 0.12
N PHE A 294 1.59 -0.76 0.86
CA PHE A 294 0.78 -1.85 0.31
C PHE A 294 -0.68 -1.73 0.71
N GLY A 295 -1.57 -2.19 -0.19
CA GLY A 295 -3.00 -2.28 0.08
C GLY A 295 -3.35 -3.55 0.85
N SER A 296 -3.98 -3.39 2.03
CA SER A 296 -4.51 -4.49 2.84
C SER A 296 -6.00 -4.32 3.13
N CYS A 297 -6.77 -5.39 3.01
CA CYS A 297 -8.18 -5.38 3.38
C CYS A 297 -8.43 -5.38 4.91
N SER A 298 -7.38 -5.63 5.71
CA SER A 298 -7.37 -5.51 7.16
C SER A 298 -6.18 -4.63 7.58
N PHE A 299 -6.38 -3.80 8.61
CA PHE A 299 -5.30 -3.09 9.30
C PHE A 299 -4.97 -3.78 10.62
N ASP A 300 -5.95 -4.40 11.24
CA ASP A 300 -5.79 -5.11 12.52
C ASP A 300 -4.84 -6.32 12.39
N GLU A 301 -4.93 -7.10 11.30
CA GLU A 301 -4.06 -8.28 11.09
C GLU A 301 -2.56 -7.93 11.04
N PRO A 302 -2.10 -6.99 10.19
CA PRO A 302 -0.71 -6.54 10.21
C PRO A 302 -0.24 -6.06 11.59
N VAL A 303 -1.05 -5.29 12.31
CA VAL A 303 -0.72 -4.77 13.65
C VAL A 303 -0.57 -5.93 14.63
N GLN A 304 -1.55 -6.83 14.72
CA GLN A 304 -1.52 -7.97 15.65
C GLN A 304 -0.32 -8.90 15.41
N GLU A 305 0.04 -9.15 14.16
CA GLU A 305 1.19 -9.99 13.83
C GLU A 305 2.52 -9.33 14.20
N LEU A 306 2.65 -8.02 13.99
CA LEU A 306 3.83 -7.27 14.38
C LEU A 306 3.98 -7.20 15.91
N GLN A 307 2.87 -7.06 16.65
CA GLN A 307 2.85 -7.14 18.12
C GLN A 307 3.24 -8.54 18.60
N ALA A 308 2.68 -9.60 18.00
CA ALA A 308 3.04 -10.98 18.31
C ALA A 308 4.52 -11.27 18.03
N ALA A 309 5.08 -10.68 16.99
CA ALA A 309 6.50 -10.74 16.65
C ALA A 309 7.38 -9.81 17.52
N LYS A 310 6.78 -8.98 18.40
CA LYS A 310 7.47 -7.99 19.25
C LYS A 310 8.29 -6.96 18.46
N ILE A 311 7.83 -6.62 17.26
CA ILE A 311 8.41 -5.56 16.41
C ILE A 311 7.85 -4.20 16.79
N ILE A 312 6.58 -4.16 17.18
CA ILE A 312 5.89 -2.98 17.75
C ILE A 312 5.30 -3.31 19.12
N ASP A 313 4.89 -2.26 19.86
CA ASP A 313 4.24 -2.36 21.19
C ASP A 313 2.86 -2.99 21.12
#